data_5d890fd181005a0ecbb7d5eac42740f9
#
_entry.id   5d890fd181005a0ecbb7d5eac42740f9
#
_cell.length_a   1.000
_cell.length_b   1.000
_cell.length_c   1.000
_cell.angle_alpha   90.00
_cell.angle_beta   90.00
_cell.angle_gamma   90.00
#
_symmetry.space_group_name_H-M   'P 1'
#
loop_
_entity.id
_entity.type
_entity.pdbx_description
1 polymer ?
#
loop_
_entity_poly.entity_id
_entity_poly.type
_entity_poly.pdbx_seq_one_letter_code
_entity_poly.pdbx_strand_id
1 'polypeptide(L)'
;MIVNTSPPYDIGVIVEAIRRFFALHGIAGPIVVAASGGVDSTALLLALIEMGGVEIVAAHVNHHLRGVESDDDEAYVREMCARYDIPLKVADGQLDPEAVRHRGVEAAAREVRHARLHEIAGTRVIATAHQKNDQAETVLMRLMTGGGIAALRGIHPVRGDGVIRPMLEVTRAEIDQFLAERKVTPRFDRSNADPRFLRNRVRAILRELDPSVIDNLAAIAGQARQQWPVLERAIDAAEDVVASDDETRFRSMPEDVWLRQALLLRHIQRLDPEARDVSAADLTRLAGAVSGSRGFGVALRAGPRDRETPRLRNLTRTSVTKSLELLQDGGQLILQRREKPTPQFEVEIDAGTEVYIPEIATTVRIRRATRQPSNQLIQLPAGSKPHFTIRNRRDGDRFRPLGMAHDKKLKDLLIDRKIAASSRDRIPLLLYEDTIAWVAGVEVSELFKVTGQAADLYEVAIEQDYQSLQRSRD
;
A
#
# COMPACT_ATOMS: atom_id res chain seq x y z
N MET A 1 -25.53 -40.59 -26.07
CA MET A 1 -24.44 -41.56 -26.30
C MET A 1 -23.15 -40.73 -26.34
N ILE A 2 -22.45 -40.62 -25.22
CA ILE A 2 -21.20 -39.83 -25.14
C ILE A 2 -20.12 -40.76 -25.71
N VAL A 3 -19.64 -40.45 -26.92
CA VAL A 3 -18.52 -41.13 -27.52
C VAL A 3 -17.26 -40.71 -26.78
N ASN A 4 -16.80 -41.60 -25.90
CA ASN A 4 -15.53 -41.47 -25.19
C ASN A 4 -14.41 -41.87 -26.17
N THR A 5 -13.97 -40.93 -27.01
CA THR A 5 -12.77 -41.11 -27.83
C THR A 5 -11.58 -40.65 -27.00
N SER A 6 -10.98 -41.57 -26.24
CA SER A 6 -9.64 -41.34 -25.69
C SER A 6 -8.69 -41.06 -26.86
N PRO A 7 -7.91 -39.98 -26.87
CA PRO A 7 -6.92 -39.73 -27.91
C PRO A 7 -5.83 -40.80 -27.84
N PRO A 8 -5.27 -41.24 -28.98
CA PRO A 8 -4.27 -42.31 -29.05
C PRO A 8 -2.86 -41.89 -28.63
N TYR A 9 -2.70 -40.80 -27.89
CA TYR A 9 -1.42 -40.27 -27.41
C TYR A 9 -1.28 -40.48 -25.92
N ASP A 10 -0.08 -40.83 -25.47
CA ASP A 10 0.32 -40.83 -24.08
C ASP A 10 -0.12 -39.51 -23.44
N ILE A 11 -0.93 -39.59 -22.40
CA ILE A 11 -1.48 -38.39 -21.74
C ILE A 11 -0.27 -37.60 -21.24
N GLY A 12 0.10 -36.53 -21.93
CA GLY A 12 1.35 -35.84 -21.74
C GLY A 12 1.54 -35.35 -20.29
N VAL A 13 2.76 -35.31 -19.84
CA VAL A 13 3.21 -34.93 -18.48
C VAL A 13 2.45 -33.69 -17.96
N ILE A 14 2.15 -32.71 -18.82
CA ILE A 14 1.44 -31.48 -18.45
C ILE A 14 -0.01 -31.78 -18.09
N VAL A 15 -0.71 -32.57 -18.88
CA VAL A 15 -2.12 -32.90 -18.64
C VAL A 15 -2.27 -33.63 -17.30
N GLU A 16 -1.36 -34.56 -17.00
CA GLU A 16 -1.36 -35.30 -15.75
C GLU A 16 -1.01 -34.39 -14.54
N ALA A 17 -0.06 -33.44 -14.71
CA ALA A 17 0.26 -32.47 -13.69
C ALA A 17 -0.96 -31.58 -13.35
N ILE A 18 -1.68 -31.11 -14.38
CA ILE A 18 -2.91 -30.32 -14.19
C ILE A 18 -4.01 -31.13 -13.52
N ARG A 19 -4.19 -32.41 -13.94
CA ARG A 19 -5.18 -33.30 -13.33
C ARG A 19 -4.90 -33.52 -11.84
N ARG A 20 -3.65 -33.78 -11.47
CA ARG A 20 -3.23 -33.92 -10.06
C ARG A 20 -3.45 -32.61 -9.29
N PHE A 21 -3.12 -31.47 -9.89
CA PHE A 21 -3.37 -30.19 -9.28
C PHE A 21 -4.86 -29.96 -8.99
N PHE A 22 -5.73 -30.23 -9.95
CA PHE A 22 -7.19 -30.08 -9.79
C PHE A 22 -7.74 -31.00 -8.71
N ALA A 23 -7.31 -32.25 -8.69
CA ALA A 23 -7.70 -33.20 -7.64
C ALA A 23 -7.24 -32.76 -6.25
N LEU A 24 -5.99 -32.31 -6.13
CA LEU A 24 -5.40 -31.84 -4.86
C LEU A 24 -6.11 -30.62 -4.28
N HIS A 25 -6.53 -29.69 -5.14
CA HIS A 25 -7.13 -28.42 -4.73
C HIS A 25 -8.67 -28.38 -4.88
N GLY A 26 -9.31 -29.50 -5.23
CA GLY A 26 -10.76 -29.59 -5.37
C GLY A 26 -11.33 -28.72 -6.48
N ILE A 27 -10.60 -28.49 -7.58
CA ILE A 27 -11.05 -27.67 -8.71
C ILE A 27 -11.97 -28.51 -9.60
N ALA A 28 -13.26 -28.18 -9.63
CA ALA A 28 -14.28 -28.95 -10.36
C ALA A 28 -15.25 -28.08 -11.19
N GLY A 29 -15.23 -26.77 -11.03
CA GLY A 29 -16.13 -25.84 -11.69
C GLY A 29 -15.58 -25.26 -12.99
N PRO A 30 -16.38 -24.41 -13.66
CA PRO A 30 -15.94 -23.69 -14.84
C PRO A 30 -14.76 -22.75 -14.51
N ILE A 31 -13.81 -22.69 -15.44
CA ILE A 31 -12.58 -21.92 -15.26
C ILE A 31 -12.40 -20.87 -16.36
N VAL A 32 -11.74 -19.76 -16.03
CA VAL A 32 -11.27 -18.76 -16.98
C VAL A 32 -9.78 -18.93 -17.16
N VAL A 33 -9.32 -19.16 -18.40
CA VAL A 33 -7.91 -19.33 -18.74
C VAL A 33 -7.35 -18.03 -19.29
N ALA A 34 -6.34 -17.47 -18.63
CA ALA A 34 -5.65 -16.28 -19.11
C ALA A 34 -4.79 -16.63 -20.34
N ALA A 35 -5.26 -16.29 -21.54
CA ALA A 35 -4.65 -16.62 -22.82
C ALA A 35 -3.97 -15.39 -23.42
N SER A 36 -2.63 -15.32 -23.34
CA SER A 36 -1.83 -14.22 -23.91
C SER A 36 -1.33 -14.51 -25.33
N GLY A 37 -1.51 -15.74 -25.85
CA GLY A 37 -0.94 -16.18 -27.13
C GLY A 37 0.52 -16.66 -27.04
N GLY A 38 1.19 -16.40 -25.92
CA GLY A 38 2.55 -16.89 -25.68
C GLY A 38 2.64 -18.38 -25.36
N VAL A 39 3.85 -18.92 -25.36
CA VAL A 39 4.16 -20.35 -25.23
C VAL A 39 3.45 -21.01 -24.06
N ASP A 40 3.61 -20.43 -22.86
CA ASP A 40 3.10 -21.04 -21.62
C ASP A 40 1.55 -21.01 -21.58
N SER A 41 0.92 -19.89 -21.99
CA SER A 41 -0.54 -19.77 -21.99
C SER A 41 -1.21 -20.64 -23.06
N THR A 42 -0.53 -20.85 -24.19
CA THR A 42 -0.96 -21.76 -25.25
C THR A 42 -0.92 -23.20 -24.76
N ALA A 43 0.17 -23.60 -24.11
CA ALA A 43 0.28 -24.94 -23.54
C ALA A 43 -0.76 -25.21 -22.46
N LEU A 44 -1.02 -24.25 -21.55
CA LEU A 44 -2.05 -24.38 -20.53
C LEU A 44 -3.44 -24.60 -21.15
N LEU A 45 -3.80 -23.77 -22.14
CA LEU A 45 -5.10 -23.87 -22.79
C LEU A 45 -5.29 -25.23 -23.46
N LEU A 46 -4.31 -25.68 -24.24
CA LEU A 46 -4.35 -26.99 -24.93
C LEU A 46 -4.40 -28.15 -23.95
N ALA A 47 -3.59 -28.11 -22.90
CA ALA A 47 -3.56 -29.18 -21.92
C ALA A 47 -4.90 -29.28 -21.14
N LEU A 48 -5.57 -28.18 -20.88
CA LEU A 48 -6.90 -28.18 -20.27
C LEU A 48 -7.98 -28.72 -21.22
N ILE A 49 -7.88 -28.38 -22.49
CA ILE A 49 -8.77 -28.95 -23.54
C ILE A 49 -8.60 -30.47 -23.60
N GLU A 50 -7.37 -30.97 -23.66
CA GLU A 50 -7.07 -32.41 -23.70
C GLU A 50 -7.45 -33.13 -22.39
N MET A 51 -7.27 -32.47 -21.24
CA MET A 51 -7.69 -33.02 -19.96
C MET A 51 -9.19 -33.31 -19.93
N GLY A 52 -9.97 -32.39 -20.50
CA GLY A 52 -11.44 -32.47 -20.49
C GLY A 52 -12.04 -32.37 -19.08
N GLY A 53 -13.35 -32.55 -18.99
CA GLY A 53 -14.06 -32.65 -17.71
C GLY A 53 -14.31 -31.33 -17.00
N VAL A 54 -13.87 -30.20 -17.52
CA VAL A 54 -14.16 -28.84 -17.01
C VAL A 54 -14.58 -27.90 -18.13
N GLU A 55 -15.51 -27.02 -17.85
CA GLU A 55 -15.90 -25.95 -18.77
C GLU A 55 -14.82 -24.85 -18.79
N ILE A 56 -14.35 -24.48 -19.98
CA ILE A 56 -13.28 -23.52 -20.18
C ILE A 56 -13.80 -22.28 -20.90
N VAL A 57 -13.45 -21.11 -20.40
CA VAL A 57 -13.57 -19.83 -21.10
C VAL A 57 -12.18 -19.22 -21.20
N ALA A 58 -11.71 -18.96 -22.42
CA ALA A 58 -10.46 -18.22 -22.60
C ALA A 58 -10.68 -16.72 -22.38
N ALA A 59 -9.71 -16.04 -21.75
CA ALA A 59 -9.72 -14.58 -21.56
C ALA A 59 -8.41 -13.99 -22.06
N HIS A 60 -8.52 -13.03 -22.98
CA HIS A 60 -7.40 -12.25 -23.48
C HIS A 60 -7.54 -10.78 -23.06
N VAL A 61 -6.45 -10.15 -22.64
CA VAL A 61 -6.41 -8.71 -22.32
C VAL A 61 -5.40 -8.06 -23.25
N ASN A 62 -5.89 -7.25 -24.19
CA ASN A 62 -5.04 -6.52 -25.12
C ASN A 62 -4.67 -5.15 -24.50
N HIS A 63 -3.37 -4.95 -24.23
CA HIS A 63 -2.87 -3.70 -23.66
C HIS A 63 -2.49 -2.64 -24.70
N HIS A 64 -2.52 -2.99 -26.01
CA HIS A 64 -2.14 -2.12 -27.14
C HIS A 64 -0.73 -1.50 -27.02
N LEU A 65 0.15 -2.06 -26.17
CA LEU A 65 1.47 -1.49 -25.89
C LEU A 65 2.47 -1.64 -27.04
N ARG A 66 2.22 -2.59 -27.96
CA ARG A 66 3.10 -2.92 -29.08
C ARG A 66 2.43 -2.69 -30.45
N GLY A 67 1.31 -1.95 -30.47
CA GLY A 67 0.56 -1.69 -31.70
C GLY A 67 0.16 -2.99 -32.41
N VAL A 68 0.52 -3.15 -33.68
CA VAL A 68 0.17 -4.30 -34.53
C VAL A 68 0.56 -5.65 -33.92
N GLU A 69 1.69 -5.73 -33.19
CA GLU A 69 2.08 -7.00 -32.53
C GLU A 69 1.07 -7.42 -31.44
N SER A 70 0.48 -6.45 -30.72
CA SER A 70 -0.57 -6.74 -29.73
C SER A 70 -1.85 -7.24 -30.37
N ASP A 71 -2.21 -6.69 -31.53
CA ASP A 71 -3.39 -7.09 -32.30
C ASP A 71 -3.18 -8.47 -32.94
N ASP A 72 -1.97 -8.77 -33.39
CA ASP A 72 -1.58 -10.09 -33.89
C ASP A 72 -1.66 -11.17 -32.78
N ASP A 73 -1.26 -10.84 -31.54
CA ASP A 73 -1.39 -11.77 -30.41
C ASP A 73 -2.87 -12.07 -30.11
N GLU A 74 -3.74 -11.07 -30.16
CA GLU A 74 -5.18 -11.23 -30.03
C GLU A 74 -5.74 -12.10 -31.17
N ALA A 75 -5.35 -11.82 -32.41
CA ALA A 75 -5.79 -12.60 -33.57
C ALA A 75 -5.41 -14.08 -33.47
N TYR A 76 -4.18 -14.36 -33.02
CA TYR A 76 -3.72 -15.73 -32.76
C TYR A 76 -4.58 -16.44 -31.71
N VAL A 77 -4.89 -15.77 -30.58
CA VAL A 77 -5.74 -16.33 -29.53
C VAL A 77 -7.16 -16.61 -30.06
N ARG A 78 -7.72 -15.70 -30.87
CA ARG A 78 -9.02 -15.87 -31.51
C ARG A 78 -9.04 -17.07 -32.44
N GLU A 79 -8.02 -17.22 -33.29
CA GLU A 79 -7.91 -18.37 -34.21
C GLU A 79 -7.81 -19.68 -33.43
N MET A 80 -6.99 -19.73 -32.37
CA MET A 80 -6.83 -20.90 -31.54
C MET A 80 -8.14 -21.29 -30.84
N CYS A 81 -8.82 -20.35 -30.22
CA CYS A 81 -10.10 -20.59 -29.56
C CYS A 81 -11.16 -21.07 -30.55
N ALA A 82 -11.23 -20.49 -31.74
CA ALA A 82 -12.14 -20.94 -32.80
C ALA A 82 -11.84 -22.37 -33.29
N ARG A 83 -10.56 -22.73 -33.44
CA ARG A 83 -10.12 -24.07 -33.85
C ARG A 83 -10.60 -25.18 -32.88
N TYR A 84 -10.65 -24.88 -31.58
CA TYR A 84 -10.98 -25.84 -30.53
C TYR A 84 -12.39 -25.60 -29.93
N ASP A 85 -13.20 -24.75 -30.53
CA ASP A 85 -14.56 -24.39 -30.09
C ASP A 85 -14.61 -23.90 -28.61
N ILE A 86 -13.62 -23.08 -28.23
CA ILE A 86 -13.51 -22.52 -26.87
C ILE A 86 -14.09 -21.10 -26.87
N PRO A 87 -15.06 -20.79 -25.97
CA PRO A 87 -15.55 -19.42 -25.77
C PRO A 87 -14.41 -18.47 -25.38
N LEU A 88 -14.27 -17.36 -26.12
CA LEU A 88 -13.26 -16.33 -25.86
C LEU A 88 -13.91 -15.02 -25.41
N LYS A 89 -13.38 -14.45 -24.34
CA LYS A 89 -13.64 -13.07 -23.89
C LYS A 89 -12.38 -12.25 -24.10
N VAL A 90 -12.51 -11.13 -24.82
CA VAL A 90 -11.41 -10.16 -24.99
C VAL A 90 -11.76 -8.89 -24.23
N ALA A 91 -10.82 -8.38 -23.45
CA ALA A 91 -10.95 -7.12 -22.73
C ALA A 91 -9.91 -6.12 -23.20
N ASP A 92 -10.30 -4.87 -23.27
CA ASP A 92 -9.41 -3.74 -23.46
C ASP A 92 -8.58 -3.51 -22.18
N GLY A 93 -7.27 -3.56 -22.34
CA GLY A 93 -6.28 -3.38 -21.29
C GLY A 93 -5.55 -2.05 -21.36
N GLN A 94 -6.16 -1.00 -21.92
CA GLN A 94 -5.54 0.32 -22.01
C GLN A 94 -5.07 0.80 -20.63
N LEU A 95 -3.85 1.34 -20.57
CA LEU A 95 -3.22 1.78 -19.35
C LEU A 95 -3.53 3.25 -19.06
N ASP A 96 -3.77 3.56 -17.80
CA ASP A 96 -3.83 4.93 -17.31
C ASP A 96 -2.42 5.55 -17.33
N PRO A 97 -2.20 6.67 -18.04
CA PRO A 97 -0.92 7.36 -18.09
C PRO A 97 -0.39 7.79 -16.71
N GLU A 98 -1.27 8.07 -15.76
CA GLU A 98 -0.89 8.44 -14.40
C GLU A 98 -0.37 7.22 -13.62
N ALA A 99 -1.04 6.09 -13.70
CA ALA A 99 -0.58 4.83 -13.14
C ALA A 99 0.79 4.40 -13.72
N VAL A 100 0.99 4.59 -15.02
CA VAL A 100 2.28 4.32 -15.68
C VAL A 100 3.40 5.22 -15.15
N ARG A 101 3.15 6.52 -14.96
CA ARG A 101 4.14 7.46 -14.41
C ARG A 101 4.56 7.10 -12.99
N HIS A 102 3.61 6.65 -12.16
CA HIS A 102 3.88 6.36 -10.76
C HIS A 102 4.47 4.97 -10.50
N ARG A 103 4.06 3.94 -11.26
CA ARG A 103 4.39 2.53 -10.99
C ARG A 103 5.19 1.85 -12.09
N GLY A 104 5.35 2.48 -13.23
CA GLY A 104 5.95 1.90 -14.43
C GLY A 104 4.96 1.06 -15.24
N VAL A 105 5.30 0.86 -16.53
CA VAL A 105 4.44 0.18 -17.52
C VAL A 105 4.09 -1.24 -17.10
N GLU A 106 5.08 -2.03 -16.63
CA GLU A 106 4.89 -3.44 -16.27
C GLU A 106 3.92 -3.62 -15.09
N ALA A 107 4.08 -2.81 -14.04
CA ALA A 107 3.22 -2.88 -12.87
C ALA A 107 1.79 -2.44 -13.21
N ALA A 108 1.62 -1.35 -13.97
CA ALA A 108 0.31 -0.86 -14.42
C ALA A 108 -0.38 -1.90 -15.32
N ALA A 109 0.33 -2.50 -16.29
CA ALA A 109 -0.21 -3.53 -17.16
C ALA A 109 -0.64 -4.78 -16.38
N ARG A 110 0.16 -5.19 -15.39
CA ARG A 110 -0.17 -6.33 -14.53
C ARG A 110 -1.45 -6.08 -13.73
N GLU A 111 -1.64 -4.90 -13.20
CA GLU A 111 -2.82 -4.51 -12.42
C GLU A 111 -4.08 -4.49 -13.28
N VAL A 112 -4.03 -3.80 -14.45
CA VAL A 112 -5.15 -3.76 -15.40
C VAL A 112 -5.51 -5.17 -15.86
N ARG A 113 -4.51 -5.99 -16.25
CA ARG A 113 -4.74 -7.39 -16.63
C ARG A 113 -5.46 -8.17 -15.53
N HIS A 114 -5.02 -8.01 -14.28
CA HIS A 114 -5.62 -8.69 -13.14
C HIS A 114 -7.07 -8.27 -12.95
N ALA A 115 -7.37 -6.96 -12.97
CA ALA A 115 -8.72 -6.42 -12.85
C ALA A 115 -9.64 -6.94 -13.96
N ARG A 116 -9.20 -6.90 -15.23
CA ARG A 116 -9.99 -7.37 -16.37
C ARG A 116 -10.26 -8.88 -16.33
N LEU A 117 -9.26 -9.66 -15.91
CA LEU A 117 -9.47 -11.11 -15.75
C LEU A 117 -10.50 -11.42 -14.66
N HIS A 118 -10.51 -10.68 -13.55
CA HIS A 118 -11.53 -10.84 -12.50
C HIS A 118 -12.92 -10.41 -12.96
N GLU A 119 -13.04 -9.32 -13.73
CA GLU A 119 -14.30 -8.90 -14.33
C GLU A 119 -14.89 -9.98 -15.25
N ILE A 120 -14.03 -10.61 -16.09
CA ILE A 120 -14.45 -11.71 -16.98
C ILE A 120 -14.82 -12.96 -16.18
N ALA A 121 -14.06 -13.24 -15.13
CA ALA A 121 -14.24 -14.47 -14.36
C ALA A 121 -15.49 -14.44 -13.48
N GLY A 122 -15.85 -13.28 -12.92
CA GLY A 122 -16.89 -13.22 -11.90
C GLY A 122 -16.53 -14.11 -10.70
N THR A 123 -17.31 -15.16 -10.48
CA THR A 123 -17.07 -16.14 -9.39
C THR A 123 -16.23 -17.35 -9.80
N ARG A 124 -15.82 -17.43 -11.08
CA ARG A 124 -15.02 -18.55 -11.58
C ARG A 124 -13.56 -18.43 -11.17
N VAL A 125 -12.85 -19.55 -11.07
CA VAL A 125 -11.41 -19.54 -10.90
C VAL A 125 -10.69 -19.09 -12.17
N ILE A 126 -9.55 -18.39 -12.00
CA ILE A 126 -8.70 -17.91 -13.09
C ILE A 126 -7.43 -18.75 -13.14
N ALA A 127 -7.23 -19.51 -14.22
CA ALA A 127 -6.02 -20.27 -14.45
C ALA A 127 -4.97 -19.44 -15.20
N THR A 128 -3.77 -19.33 -14.63
CA THR A 128 -2.62 -18.66 -15.24
C THR A 128 -1.46 -19.61 -15.48
N ALA A 129 -0.71 -19.39 -16.54
CA ALA A 129 0.30 -20.31 -17.06
C ALA A 129 1.68 -20.14 -16.40
N HIS A 130 1.75 -19.83 -15.11
CA HIS A 130 3.02 -19.84 -14.39
C HIS A 130 3.55 -21.26 -14.29
N GLN A 131 4.84 -21.44 -14.53
CA GLN A 131 5.50 -22.73 -14.61
C GLN A 131 6.71 -22.82 -13.66
N LYS A 132 7.40 -23.97 -13.59
CA LYS A 132 8.47 -24.22 -12.61
C LYS A 132 9.64 -23.24 -12.72
N ASN A 133 10.02 -22.83 -13.93
CA ASN A 133 11.09 -21.84 -14.11
C ASN A 133 10.69 -20.47 -13.56
N ASP A 134 9.41 -20.06 -13.67
CA ASP A 134 8.91 -18.81 -13.03
C ASP A 134 9.03 -18.90 -11.51
N GLN A 135 8.80 -20.09 -10.94
CA GLN A 135 8.99 -20.32 -9.51
C GLN A 135 10.45 -20.11 -9.10
N ALA A 136 11.37 -20.73 -9.83
CA ALA A 136 12.81 -20.60 -9.61
C ALA A 136 13.28 -19.13 -9.79
N GLU A 137 12.84 -18.47 -10.86
CA GLU A 137 13.08 -17.03 -11.08
C GLU A 137 12.64 -16.20 -9.87
N THR A 138 11.42 -16.45 -9.38
CA THR A 138 10.84 -15.69 -8.27
C THR A 138 11.60 -15.91 -6.97
N VAL A 139 11.97 -17.14 -6.66
CA VAL A 139 12.74 -17.45 -5.45
C VAL A 139 14.12 -16.81 -5.52
N LEU A 140 14.83 -16.94 -6.66
CA LEU A 140 16.15 -16.35 -6.82
C LEU A 140 16.11 -14.82 -6.76
N MET A 141 15.13 -14.18 -7.42
CA MET A 141 14.92 -12.72 -7.30
C MET A 141 14.76 -12.28 -5.85
N ARG A 142 13.94 -12.99 -5.07
CA ARG A 142 13.68 -12.66 -3.67
C ARG A 142 14.90 -12.87 -2.78
N LEU A 143 15.72 -13.88 -3.06
CA LEU A 143 17.02 -14.09 -2.39
C LEU A 143 17.98 -12.93 -2.70
N MET A 144 18.09 -12.52 -3.97
CA MET A 144 18.97 -11.42 -4.39
C MET A 144 18.54 -10.06 -3.82
N THR A 145 17.26 -9.86 -3.56
CA THR A 145 16.70 -8.61 -2.99
C THR A 145 16.58 -8.62 -1.46
N GLY A 146 17.08 -9.68 -0.79
CA GLY A 146 17.07 -9.76 0.67
C GLY A 146 15.70 -10.13 1.26
N GLY A 147 14.87 -10.84 0.52
CA GLY A 147 13.59 -11.36 1.02
C GLY A 147 13.83 -12.36 2.15
N GLY A 148 13.10 -12.20 3.28
CA GLY A 148 13.14 -13.13 4.40
C GLY A 148 12.49 -14.48 4.09
N ILE A 149 12.38 -15.36 5.09
CA ILE A 149 11.83 -16.72 4.96
C ILE A 149 10.45 -16.73 4.30
N ALA A 150 9.58 -15.76 4.62
CA ALA A 150 8.27 -15.61 4.00
C ALA A 150 8.35 -15.46 2.47
N ALA A 151 9.39 -14.85 1.96
CA ALA A 151 9.61 -14.63 0.53
C ALA A 151 9.98 -15.92 -0.21
N LEU A 152 10.61 -16.90 0.47
CA LEU A 152 10.98 -18.19 -0.11
C LEU A 152 9.78 -19.04 -0.54
N ARG A 153 8.56 -18.76 -0.03
CA ARG A 153 7.33 -19.44 -0.49
C ARG A 153 7.08 -19.29 -1.99
N GLY A 154 7.78 -18.37 -2.64
CA GLY A 154 7.70 -18.17 -4.08
C GLY A 154 6.30 -17.82 -4.57
N ILE A 155 5.94 -18.34 -5.74
CA ILE A 155 4.61 -18.21 -6.33
C ILE A 155 3.67 -19.22 -5.65
N HIS A 156 2.52 -18.76 -5.18
CA HIS A 156 1.51 -19.62 -4.59
C HIS A 156 0.71 -20.35 -5.67
N PRO A 157 0.50 -21.69 -5.54
CA PRO A 157 -0.28 -22.45 -6.51
C PRO A 157 -1.75 -22.01 -6.58
N VAL A 158 -2.33 -21.68 -5.42
CA VAL A 158 -3.68 -21.13 -5.29
C VAL A 158 -3.60 -19.82 -4.51
N ARG A 159 -4.32 -18.79 -4.96
CA ARG A 159 -4.47 -17.51 -4.27
C ARG A 159 -5.88 -17.35 -3.70
N GLY A 160 -6.00 -16.55 -2.63
CA GLY A 160 -7.29 -16.28 -1.99
C GLY A 160 -8.31 -15.54 -2.87
N ASP A 161 -7.85 -14.91 -3.93
CA ASP A 161 -8.67 -14.23 -4.94
C ASP A 161 -9.13 -15.13 -6.11
N GLY A 162 -8.95 -16.43 -6.01
CA GLY A 162 -9.39 -17.41 -7.02
C GLY A 162 -8.43 -17.62 -8.18
N VAL A 163 -7.21 -17.06 -8.15
CA VAL A 163 -6.20 -17.33 -9.18
C VAL A 163 -5.47 -18.63 -8.87
N ILE A 164 -5.44 -19.55 -9.85
CA ILE A 164 -4.73 -20.84 -9.78
C ILE A 164 -3.60 -20.92 -10.80
N ARG A 165 -2.60 -21.78 -10.52
CA ARG A 165 -1.41 -21.99 -11.37
C ARG A 165 -1.12 -23.47 -11.54
N PRO A 166 -1.87 -24.14 -12.42
CA PRO A 166 -1.85 -25.60 -12.49
C PRO A 166 -0.53 -26.16 -13.06
N MET A 167 0.27 -25.36 -13.78
CA MET A 167 1.54 -25.79 -14.35
C MET A 167 2.77 -25.44 -13.51
N LEU A 168 2.59 -25.07 -12.22
CA LEU A 168 3.70 -24.61 -11.39
C LEU A 168 4.78 -25.69 -11.12
N GLU A 169 4.48 -26.95 -11.37
CA GLU A 169 5.42 -28.08 -11.29
C GLU A 169 5.98 -28.50 -12.67
N VAL A 170 5.50 -27.89 -13.75
CA VAL A 170 5.91 -28.19 -15.13
C VAL A 170 7.09 -27.33 -15.53
N THR A 171 8.11 -27.92 -16.16
CA THR A 171 9.28 -27.19 -16.67
C THR A 171 9.03 -26.57 -18.04
N ARG A 172 9.84 -25.58 -18.41
CA ARG A 172 9.82 -25.01 -19.74
C ARG A 172 10.12 -26.04 -20.83
N ALA A 173 11.02 -26.97 -20.60
CA ALA A 173 11.37 -28.01 -21.56
C ALA A 173 10.18 -28.94 -21.84
N GLU A 174 9.42 -29.31 -20.82
CA GLU A 174 8.20 -30.11 -20.97
C GLU A 174 7.12 -29.36 -21.75
N ILE A 175 6.99 -28.04 -21.55
CA ILE A 175 6.08 -27.17 -22.31
C ILE A 175 6.46 -27.12 -23.79
N ASP A 176 7.74 -26.91 -24.08
CA ASP A 176 8.24 -26.80 -25.46
C ASP A 176 8.06 -28.15 -26.19
N GLN A 177 8.33 -29.28 -25.52
CA GLN A 177 8.09 -30.61 -26.05
C GLN A 177 6.60 -30.87 -26.32
N PHE A 178 5.72 -30.53 -25.37
CA PHE A 178 4.25 -30.69 -25.50
C PHE A 178 3.71 -29.98 -26.73
N LEU A 179 4.14 -28.72 -26.97
CA LEU A 179 3.72 -27.93 -28.14
C LEU A 179 4.30 -28.49 -29.45
N ALA A 180 5.58 -28.91 -29.44
CA ALA A 180 6.22 -29.49 -30.60
C ALA A 180 5.52 -30.77 -31.08
N GLU A 181 5.17 -31.69 -30.18
CA GLU A 181 4.42 -32.90 -30.47
C GLU A 181 3.06 -32.64 -31.13
N ARG A 182 2.42 -31.53 -30.76
CA ARG A 182 1.12 -31.07 -31.30
C ARG A 182 1.26 -30.19 -32.54
N LYS A 183 2.49 -29.89 -32.96
CA LYS A 183 2.82 -29.02 -34.08
C LYS A 183 2.16 -27.64 -33.97
N VAL A 184 2.12 -27.13 -32.75
CA VAL A 184 1.60 -25.78 -32.45
C VAL A 184 2.75 -24.80 -32.28
N THR A 185 2.71 -23.72 -33.05
CA THR A 185 3.70 -22.64 -32.98
C THR A 185 3.06 -21.44 -32.28
N PRO A 186 3.40 -21.19 -30.99
CA PRO A 186 2.90 -20.03 -30.26
C PRO A 186 3.58 -18.73 -30.71
N ARG A 187 3.01 -17.60 -30.32
CA ARG A 187 3.62 -16.27 -30.54
C ARG A 187 4.87 -16.09 -29.66
N PHE A 188 5.87 -15.41 -30.20
CA PHE A 188 7.10 -15.11 -29.47
C PHE A 188 7.15 -13.63 -29.09
N ASP A 189 7.22 -13.34 -27.79
CA ASP A 189 7.33 -12.00 -27.26
C ASP A 189 8.80 -11.57 -27.15
N ARG A 190 9.21 -10.63 -27.99
CA ARG A 190 10.59 -10.07 -28.02
C ARG A 190 10.93 -9.24 -26.78
N SER A 191 9.95 -8.71 -26.03
CA SER A 191 10.19 -7.89 -24.85
C SER A 191 10.81 -8.67 -23.67
N ASN A 192 10.76 -10.00 -23.72
CA ASN A 192 11.33 -10.90 -22.70
C ASN A 192 12.88 -10.92 -22.63
N ALA A 193 13.57 -10.17 -23.49
CA ALA A 193 15.04 -10.20 -23.59
C ALA A 193 15.73 -8.95 -22.99
N ASP A 194 15.00 -7.94 -22.53
CA ASP A 194 15.61 -6.67 -22.07
C ASP A 194 16.31 -6.83 -20.69
N PRO A 195 17.67 -6.72 -20.63
CA PRO A 195 18.45 -6.94 -19.42
C PRO A 195 18.28 -5.85 -18.34
N ARG A 196 17.58 -4.75 -18.64
CA ARG A 196 17.28 -3.71 -17.66
C ARG A 196 16.35 -4.24 -16.55
N PHE A 197 15.54 -5.23 -16.85
CA PHE A 197 14.64 -5.85 -15.87
C PHE A 197 15.36 -6.94 -15.06
N LEU A 198 15.24 -6.87 -13.74
CA LEU A 198 15.85 -7.86 -12.82
C LEU A 198 15.46 -9.30 -13.20
N ARG A 199 14.22 -9.52 -13.56
CA ARG A 199 13.71 -10.85 -13.94
C ARG A 199 14.44 -11.42 -15.15
N ASN A 200 14.73 -10.61 -16.16
CA ASN A 200 15.46 -11.04 -17.35
C ASN A 200 16.93 -11.36 -17.03
N ARG A 201 17.55 -10.60 -16.12
CA ARG A 201 18.90 -10.91 -15.61
C ARG A 201 18.93 -12.24 -14.86
N VAL A 202 17.94 -12.47 -13.97
CA VAL A 202 17.81 -13.74 -13.23
C VAL A 202 17.59 -14.91 -14.19
N ARG A 203 16.76 -14.73 -15.21
CA ARG A 203 16.53 -15.72 -16.26
C ARG A 203 17.81 -16.04 -17.04
N ALA A 204 18.65 -15.06 -17.32
CA ALA A 204 19.95 -15.26 -17.95
C ALA A 204 20.88 -16.07 -17.02
N ILE A 205 20.97 -15.72 -15.75
CA ILE A 205 21.77 -16.46 -14.75
C ILE A 205 21.31 -17.93 -14.66
N LEU A 206 19.99 -18.18 -14.55
CA LEU A 206 19.47 -19.53 -14.45
C LEU A 206 19.75 -20.40 -15.68
N ARG A 207 19.90 -19.79 -16.88
CA ARG A 207 20.27 -20.52 -18.11
C ARG A 207 21.73 -20.98 -18.12
N GLU A 208 22.60 -20.31 -17.39
CA GLU A 208 24.03 -20.63 -17.26
C GLU A 208 24.29 -21.67 -16.17
N LEU A 209 23.32 -21.89 -15.26
CA LEU A 209 23.42 -22.84 -14.17
C LEU A 209 22.96 -24.24 -14.59
N ASP A 210 23.35 -25.24 -13.79
CA ASP A 210 22.85 -26.61 -13.97
C ASP A 210 21.32 -26.63 -13.89
N PRO A 211 20.64 -27.34 -14.80
CA PRO A 211 19.16 -27.40 -14.82
C PRO A 211 18.53 -27.86 -13.49
N SER A 212 19.24 -28.67 -12.68
CA SER A 212 18.77 -29.11 -11.36
C SER A 212 18.56 -27.93 -10.38
N VAL A 213 19.18 -26.77 -10.63
CA VAL A 213 18.98 -25.57 -9.81
C VAL A 213 17.52 -25.10 -9.86
N ILE A 214 16.84 -25.24 -11.01
CA ILE A 214 15.43 -24.91 -11.17
C ILE A 214 14.59 -25.79 -10.26
N ASP A 215 14.84 -27.12 -10.28
CA ASP A 215 14.13 -28.08 -9.44
C ASP A 215 14.38 -27.81 -7.95
N ASN A 216 15.62 -27.53 -7.57
CA ASN A 216 16.01 -27.24 -6.19
C ASN A 216 15.34 -25.96 -5.66
N LEU A 217 15.33 -24.87 -6.45
CA LEU A 217 14.65 -23.62 -6.06
C LEU A 217 13.13 -23.81 -5.95
N ALA A 218 12.53 -24.55 -6.87
CA ALA A 218 11.11 -24.88 -6.80
C ALA A 218 10.76 -25.76 -5.59
N ALA A 219 11.64 -26.74 -5.26
CA ALA A 219 11.49 -27.58 -4.07
C ALA A 219 11.59 -26.77 -2.77
N ILE A 220 12.55 -25.83 -2.67
CA ILE A 220 12.65 -24.88 -1.53
C ILE A 220 11.34 -24.12 -1.35
N ALA A 221 10.76 -23.61 -2.43
CA ALA A 221 9.48 -22.91 -2.34
C ALA A 221 8.34 -23.81 -1.87
N GLY A 222 8.32 -25.06 -2.32
CA GLY A 222 7.38 -26.08 -1.86
C GLY A 222 7.48 -26.33 -0.37
N GLN A 223 8.68 -26.61 0.12
CA GLN A 223 8.97 -26.82 1.54
C GLN A 223 8.62 -25.60 2.39
N ALA A 224 9.00 -24.40 1.93
CA ALA A 224 8.67 -23.15 2.63
C ALA A 224 7.15 -22.96 2.76
N ARG A 225 6.36 -23.28 1.73
CA ARG A 225 4.90 -23.23 1.81
C ARG A 225 4.32 -24.26 2.77
N GLN A 226 4.85 -25.48 2.78
CA GLN A 226 4.40 -26.55 3.69
C GLN A 226 4.68 -26.22 5.16
N GLN A 227 5.82 -25.58 5.45
CA GLN A 227 6.23 -25.22 6.81
C GLN A 227 5.58 -23.92 7.28
N TRP A 228 5.16 -23.04 6.37
CA TRP A 228 4.64 -21.72 6.70
C TRP A 228 3.48 -21.71 7.70
N PRO A 229 2.47 -22.61 7.64
CA PRO A 229 1.39 -22.63 8.63
C PRO A 229 1.85 -22.86 10.07
N VAL A 230 3.00 -23.52 10.28
CA VAL A 230 3.59 -23.68 11.61
C VAL A 230 4.14 -22.35 12.12
N LEU A 231 4.88 -21.64 11.23
CA LEU A 231 5.42 -20.32 11.54
C LEU A 231 4.30 -19.29 11.75
N GLU A 232 3.25 -19.36 10.95
CA GLU A 232 2.09 -18.46 11.05
C GLU A 232 1.35 -18.63 12.38
N ARG A 233 1.12 -19.86 12.83
CA ARG A 233 0.58 -20.12 14.17
C ARG A 233 1.47 -19.57 15.29
N ALA A 234 2.80 -19.65 15.14
CA ALA A 234 3.71 -19.07 16.12
C ALA A 234 3.62 -17.53 16.16
N ILE A 235 3.45 -16.90 15.00
CA ILE A 235 3.23 -15.45 14.88
C ILE A 235 1.89 -15.08 15.51
N ASP A 236 0.81 -15.82 15.21
CA ASP A 236 -0.53 -15.60 15.74
C ASP A 236 -0.55 -15.73 17.28
N ALA A 237 0.14 -16.74 17.83
CA ALA A 237 0.26 -16.95 19.26
C ALA A 237 1.06 -15.84 19.97
N ALA A 238 1.97 -15.18 19.25
CA ALA A 238 2.79 -14.09 19.78
C ALA A 238 2.14 -12.69 19.57
N GLU A 239 1.03 -12.63 18.82
CA GLU A 239 0.35 -11.37 18.48
C GLU A 239 -0.51 -10.87 19.65
N ASP A 240 -0.10 -9.74 20.25
CA ASP A 240 -0.85 -9.05 21.30
C ASP A 240 -0.95 -7.57 20.95
N VAL A 241 -1.99 -7.24 20.17
CA VAL A 241 -2.17 -5.92 19.60
C VAL A 241 -3.59 -5.39 19.76
N VAL A 242 -3.73 -4.07 19.63
CA VAL A 242 -4.98 -3.39 19.30
C VAL A 242 -4.79 -2.72 17.95
N ALA A 243 -5.57 -3.09 16.97
CA ALA A 243 -5.45 -2.60 15.60
C ALA A 243 -6.69 -1.81 15.19
N SER A 244 -6.47 -0.71 14.46
CA SER A 244 -7.47 0.06 13.72
C SER A 244 -7.02 0.23 12.27
N ASP A 245 -7.79 0.91 11.43
CA ASP A 245 -7.45 1.10 10.02
C ASP A 245 -6.16 1.91 9.83
N ASP A 246 -5.85 2.82 10.75
CA ASP A 246 -4.72 3.75 10.64
C ASP A 246 -3.53 3.41 11.54
N GLU A 247 -3.73 2.55 12.56
CA GLU A 247 -2.66 2.24 13.51
C GLU A 247 -2.72 0.81 14.05
N THR A 248 -1.58 0.34 14.56
CA THR A 248 -1.46 -0.86 15.40
C THR A 248 -0.72 -0.50 16.68
N ARG A 249 -1.33 -0.77 17.80
CA ARG A 249 -0.72 -0.65 19.14
C ARG A 249 -0.33 -2.03 19.64
N PHE A 250 0.95 -2.24 19.86
CA PHE A 250 1.47 -3.48 20.42
C PHE A 250 1.40 -3.38 21.95
N ARG A 251 0.68 -4.31 22.58
CA ARG A 251 0.62 -4.42 24.04
C ARG A 251 1.84 -5.11 24.60
N SER A 252 2.35 -6.08 23.86
CA SER A 252 3.61 -6.76 24.14
C SER A 252 4.35 -7.11 22.86
N MET A 253 5.64 -7.37 22.96
CA MET A 253 6.46 -7.87 21.85
C MET A 253 7.25 -9.07 22.34
N PRO A 254 7.32 -10.14 21.52
CA PRO A 254 8.04 -11.35 21.91
C PRO A 254 9.54 -11.08 22.08
N GLU A 255 10.22 -11.88 22.93
CA GLU A 255 11.67 -11.82 23.09
C GLU A 255 12.42 -12.33 21.85
N ASP A 256 11.82 -13.25 21.12
CA ASP A 256 12.38 -13.79 19.88
C ASP A 256 12.41 -12.71 18.79
N VAL A 257 13.62 -12.49 18.23
CA VAL A 257 13.87 -11.43 17.23
C VAL A 257 13.11 -11.70 15.93
N TRP A 258 13.03 -12.97 15.52
CA TRP A 258 12.33 -13.34 14.28
C TRP A 258 10.82 -13.10 14.40
N LEU A 259 10.21 -13.47 15.54
CA LEU A 259 8.79 -13.20 15.80
C LEU A 259 8.51 -11.70 15.83
N ARG A 260 9.37 -10.88 16.41
CA ARG A 260 9.25 -9.41 16.36
C ARG A 260 9.27 -8.89 14.93
N GLN A 261 10.22 -9.35 14.12
CA GLN A 261 10.32 -8.96 12.71
C GLN A 261 9.07 -9.38 11.93
N ALA A 262 8.58 -10.59 12.16
CA ALA A 262 7.40 -11.13 11.49
C ALA A 262 6.13 -10.34 11.86
N LEU A 263 5.93 -10.01 13.14
CA LEU A 263 4.82 -9.17 13.60
C LEU A 263 4.89 -7.76 13.02
N LEU A 264 6.06 -7.12 13.07
CA LEU A 264 6.24 -5.80 12.47
C LEU A 264 5.92 -5.83 10.97
N LEU A 265 6.43 -6.81 10.22
CA LEU A 265 6.15 -6.94 8.78
C LEU A 265 4.66 -7.16 8.50
N ARG A 266 3.99 -8.02 9.26
CA ARG A 266 2.54 -8.28 9.16
C ARG A 266 1.74 -6.98 9.29
N HIS A 267 2.03 -6.18 10.31
CA HIS A 267 1.29 -4.96 10.56
C HIS A 267 1.69 -3.80 9.65
N ILE A 268 2.95 -3.75 9.18
CA ILE A 268 3.37 -2.84 8.11
C ILE A 268 2.57 -3.11 6.84
N GLN A 269 2.48 -4.38 6.42
CA GLN A 269 1.74 -4.77 5.22
C GLN A 269 0.23 -4.59 5.36
N ARG A 270 -0.32 -4.72 6.57
CA ARG A 270 -1.73 -4.43 6.87
C ARG A 270 -2.04 -2.95 6.68
N LEU A 271 -1.21 -2.07 7.24
CA LEU A 271 -1.40 -0.62 7.16
C LEU A 271 -1.00 -0.04 5.79
N ASP A 272 -0.01 -0.63 5.14
CA ASP A 272 0.48 -0.20 3.83
C ASP A 272 0.70 -1.43 2.93
N PRO A 273 -0.34 -1.92 2.23
CA PRO A 273 -0.23 -3.07 1.33
C PRO A 273 0.78 -2.88 0.19
N GLU A 274 1.15 -1.64 -0.12
CA GLU A 274 2.15 -1.29 -1.13
C GLU A 274 3.58 -1.26 -0.57
N ALA A 275 3.77 -1.37 0.74
CA ALA A 275 5.09 -1.44 1.40
C ALA A 275 5.81 -2.75 1.09
N ARG A 276 6.12 -2.98 -0.20
CA ARG A 276 6.82 -4.18 -0.70
C ARG A 276 8.32 -4.13 -0.46
N ASP A 277 8.86 -2.95 -0.16
CA ASP A 277 10.30 -2.66 -0.14
C ASP A 277 10.90 -2.65 1.28
N VAL A 278 10.21 -3.20 2.28
CA VAL A 278 10.76 -3.32 3.62
C VAL A 278 11.79 -4.44 3.62
N SER A 279 13.07 -4.06 3.66
CA SER A 279 14.17 -5.01 3.62
C SER A 279 14.34 -5.77 4.94
N ALA A 280 15.01 -6.93 4.89
CA ALA A 280 15.38 -7.67 6.11
C ALA A 280 16.26 -6.81 7.06
N ALA A 281 17.11 -5.92 6.50
CA ALA A 281 17.91 -4.98 7.28
C ALA A 281 17.03 -3.95 8.01
N ASP A 282 15.98 -3.43 7.38
CA ASP A 282 15.03 -2.52 8.02
C ASP A 282 14.28 -3.21 9.15
N LEU A 283 13.80 -4.43 8.93
CA LEU A 283 13.13 -5.22 9.97
C LEU A 283 14.08 -5.52 11.14
N THR A 284 15.35 -5.82 10.87
CA THR A 284 16.36 -6.04 11.91
C THR A 284 16.57 -4.76 12.74
N ARG A 285 16.71 -3.62 12.08
CA ARG A 285 16.85 -2.31 12.72
C ARG A 285 15.63 -1.96 13.58
N LEU A 286 14.42 -2.16 13.06
CA LEU A 286 13.16 -1.89 13.76
C LEU A 286 12.99 -2.82 14.97
N ALA A 287 13.21 -4.12 14.79
CA ALA A 287 13.14 -5.09 15.89
C ALA A 287 14.19 -4.86 16.99
N GLY A 288 15.38 -4.35 16.62
CA GLY A 288 16.43 -3.95 17.56
C GLY A 288 16.06 -2.69 18.35
N ALA A 289 15.47 -1.69 17.69
CA ALA A 289 15.00 -0.47 18.35
C ALA A 289 13.95 -0.78 19.43
N VAL A 290 13.10 -1.79 19.20
CA VAL A 290 12.07 -2.25 20.15
C VAL A 290 12.66 -3.01 21.36
N SER A 291 13.83 -3.65 21.21
CA SER A 291 14.47 -4.46 22.29
C SER A 291 15.03 -3.63 23.44
N GLY A 292 15.33 -2.37 23.22
CA GLY A 292 15.93 -1.48 24.24
C GLY A 292 15.00 -1.03 25.35
N SER A 293 13.71 -1.31 25.25
CA SER A 293 12.71 -0.92 26.24
C SER A 293 12.54 -2.01 27.31
N ARG A 294 13.37 -2.01 28.33
CA ARG A 294 13.09 -2.71 29.60
C ARG A 294 11.83 -2.06 30.21
N GLY A 295 10.67 -2.68 30.00
CA GLY A 295 9.41 -2.20 30.60
C GLY A 295 8.12 -2.50 29.85
N PHE A 296 8.08 -3.44 28.94
CA PHE A 296 6.81 -3.99 28.44
C PHE A 296 6.18 -4.88 29.51
N GLY A 297 5.54 -4.30 30.47
CA GLY A 297 4.88 -5.11 31.47
C GLY A 297 4.57 -4.38 32.76
N VAL A 298 3.90 -3.24 32.73
CA VAL A 298 3.11 -2.78 33.89
C VAL A 298 1.99 -1.86 33.43
N ALA A 299 0.77 -2.25 33.83
CA ALA A 299 -0.40 -1.41 34.04
C ALA A 299 -1.26 -0.98 32.86
N LEU A 300 -2.00 -1.95 32.31
CA LEU A 300 -3.38 -1.66 31.97
C LEU A 300 -4.30 -2.25 33.04
N ARG A 301 -4.35 -1.65 34.22
CA ARG A 301 -5.58 -1.64 35.01
C ARG A 301 -6.43 -0.49 34.49
N ALA A 302 -7.29 -0.80 33.59
CA ALA A 302 -8.34 0.10 33.15
C ALA A 302 -9.34 0.27 34.31
N GLY A 303 -9.23 1.38 35.02
CA GLY A 303 -10.34 1.98 35.75
C GLY A 303 -11.16 2.83 34.77
N PRO A 304 -12.49 2.80 34.84
CA PRO A 304 -13.33 3.63 34.00
C PRO A 304 -13.38 5.05 34.58
N ARG A 305 -12.63 5.97 34.07
CA ARG A 305 -12.68 7.44 34.23
C ARG A 305 -11.26 8.00 34.21
N ASP A 306 -10.81 8.40 33.00
CA ASP A 306 -10.05 9.63 32.82
C ASP A 306 -9.70 9.74 31.34
N ARG A 307 -10.47 10.60 30.65
CA ARG A 307 -10.21 11.04 29.27
C ARG A 307 -9.11 12.14 29.32
N GLU A 308 -7.98 11.87 29.92
CA GLU A 308 -6.78 12.66 29.72
C GLU A 308 -5.83 11.87 28.85
N THR A 309 -5.52 12.40 27.66
CA THR A 309 -4.45 11.91 26.79
C THR A 309 -3.16 11.77 27.60
N PRO A 310 -2.54 10.59 27.70
CA PRO A 310 -1.29 10.42 28.44
C PRO A 310 -0.24 11.38 27.89
N ARG A 311 0.36 12.19 28.76
CA ARG A 311 1.44 13.11 28.39
C ARG A 311 2.65 12.29 27.94
N LEU A 312 2.92 12.31 26.63
CA LEU A 312 4.03 11.63 25.98
C LEU A 312 5.36 12.24 26.46
N ARG A 313 6.07 11.56 27.39
CA ARG A 313 7.27 12.12 28.03
C ARG A 313 8.60 11.84 27.31
N ASN A 314 8.69 10.78 26.47
CA ASN A 314 9.91 10.43 25.74
C ASN A 314 9.57 9.74 24.40
N LEU A 315 8.92 10.45 23.49
CA LEU A 315 8.50 9.89 22.21
C LEU A 315 9.68 9.73 21.25
N THR A 316 10.05 8.49 20.96
CA THR A 316 10.96 8.17 19.86
C THR A 316 10.16 7.85 18.61
N ARG A 317 10.48 8.52 17.50
CA ARG A 317 9.88 8.29 16.18
C ARG A 317 10.89 7.64 15.26
N THR A 318 10.54 6.50 14.69
CA THR A 318 11.35 5.79 13.70
C THR A 318 10.61 5.68 12.39
N SER A 319 11.21 6.18 11.31
CA SER A 319 10.68 6.03 9.96
C SER A 319 10.67 4.55 9.57
N VAL A 320 9.54 4.04 9.11
CA VAL A 320 9.36 2.66 8.65
C VAL A 320 9.30 2.64 7.13
N THR A 321 8.33 3.35 6.54
CA THR A 321 8.21 3.58 5.10
C THR A 321 7.98 5.09 4.84
N LYS A 322 7.71 5.46 3.59
CA LYS A 322 7.30 6.84 3.28
C LYS A 322 5.97 7.21 3.96
N SER A 323 5.07 6.23 4.13
CA SER A 323 3.71 6.36 4.66
C SER A 323 3.56 5.98 6.13
N LEU A 324 4.52 5.24 6.71
CA LEU A 324 4.42 4.68 8.06
C LEU A 324 5.56 5.15 8.97
N GLU A 325 5.22 5.32 10.24
CA GLU A 325 6.19 5.57 11.33
C GLU A 325 5.89 4.66 12.53
N LEU A 326 6.95 4.34 13.26
CA LEU A 326 6.90 3.60 14.52
C LEU A 326 7.17 4.59 15.66
N LEU A 327 6.22 4.69 16.57
CA LEU A 327 6.30 5.52 17.75
C LEU A 327 6.57 4.65 18.97
N GLN A 328 7.49 5.08 19.81
CA GLN A 328 7.77 4.44 21.08
C GLN A 328 7.70 5.47 22.20
N ASP A 329 6.85 5.25 23.19
CA ASP A 329 6.66 6.11 24.34
C ASP A 329 6.41 5.28 25.60
N GLY A 330 7.26 5.44 26.62
CA GLY A 330 7.04 4.92 27.97
C GLY A 330 6.66 3.45 28.08
N GLY A 331 7.03 2.61 27.10
CA GLY A 331 6.66 1.20 27.03
C GLY A 331 5.50 0.89 26.09
N GLN A 332 4.91 1.87 25.41
CA GLN A 332 3.98 1.64 24.32
C GLN A 332 4.68 1.69 22.95
N LEU A 333 4.34 0.77 22.09
CA LEU A 333 4.80 0.74 20.69
C LEU A 333 3.60 0.88 19.78
N ILE A 334 3.64 1.89 18.91
CA ILE A 334 2.56 2.20 17.98
C ILE A 334 3.13 2.29 16.57
N LEU A 335 2.66 1.45 15.68
CA LEU A 335 2.89 1.58 14.24
C LEU A 335 1.68 2.30 13.65
N GLN A 336 1.91 3.43 12.99
CA GLN A 336 0.82 4.24 12.44
C GLN A 336 1.16 4.82 11.08
N ARG A 337 0.12 5.22 10.35
CA ARG A 337 0.28 6.06 9.15
C ARG A 337 0.85 7.40 9.54
N ARG A 338 1.78 7.90 8.74
CA ARG A 338 2.24 9.28 8.89
C ARG A 338 1.11 10.23 8.54
N GLU A 339 0.89 11.20 9.41
CA GLU A 339 0.00 12.30 9.05
C GLU A 339 0.56 13.00 7.80
N LYS A 340 -0.29 13.19 6.81
CA LYS A 340 0.08 13.99 5.63
C LYS A 340 0.40 15.40 6.13
N PRO A 341 1.47 16.03 5.63
CA PRO A 341 1.73 17.43 5.95
C PRO A 341 0.48 18.24 5.58
N THR A 342 0.05 19.12 6.48
CA THR A 342 -1.07 20.02 6.22
C THR A 342 -0.73 20.87 4.98
N PRO A 343 -1.58 20.90 3.95
CA PRO A 343 -1.34 21.76 2.80
C PRO A 343 -1.19 23.22 3.23
N GLN A 344 -0.41 23.98 2.47
CA GLN A 344 -0.34 25.43 2.69
C GLN A 344 -1.68 26.05 2.32
N PHE A 345 -2.19 26.90 3.17
CA PHE A 345 -3.38 27.70 2.89
C PHE A 345 -3.14 29.18 3.25
N GLU A 346 -3.84 30.06 2.54
CA GLU A 346 -3.85 31.49 2.78
C GLU A 346 -5.19 32.05 2.29
N VAL A 347 -5.95 32.66 3.20
CA VAL A 347 -7.31 33.14 2.94
C VAL A 347 -7.47 34.53 3.54
N GLU A 348 -8.09 35.42 2.80
CA GLU A 348 -8.43 36.79 3.30
C GLU A 348 -9.80 36.78 3.99
N ILE A 349 -9.95 37.58 5.05
CA ILE A 349 -11.19 37.67 5.81
C ILE A 349 -11.39 39.10 6.32
N ASP A 350 -12.61 39.60 6.20
CA ASP A 350 -13.02 40.90 6.76
C ASP A 350 -13.68 40.71 8.13
N ALA A 351 -13.57 41.74 8.99
CA ALA A 351 -14.30 41.71 10.24
C ALA A 351 -15.82 41.73 10.02
N GLY A 352 -16.51 40.92 10.79
CA GLY A 352 -17.95 40.67 10.66
C GLY A 352 -18.28 39.47 9.84
N THR A 353 -17.28 38.75 9.33
CA THR A 353 -17.46 37.54 8.51
C THR A 353 -16.84 36.29 9.16
N GLU A 354 -17.08 35.17 8.56
CA GLU A 354 -16.45 33.88 8.89
C GLU A 354 -15.97 33.19 7.62
N VAL A 355 -14.89 32.41 7.75
CA VAL A 355 -14.33 31.64 6.64
C VAL A 355 -14.04 30.20 7.09
N TYR A 356 -14.46 29.23 6.27
CA TYR A 356 -14.13 27.83 6.46
C TYR A 356 -12.83 27.50 5.71
N ILE A 357 -11.89 26.85 6.39
CA ILE A 357 -10.59 26.42 5.88
C ILE A 357 -10.61 24.90 5.75
N PRO A 358 -10.83 24.37 4.53
CA PRO A 358 -11.00 22.92 4.34
C PRO A 358 -9.74 22.12 4.67
N GLU A 359 -8.54 22.67 4.49
CA GLU A 359 -7.26 22.02 4.76
C GLU A 359 -7.09 21.60 6.22
N ILE A 360 -7.78 22.25 7.12
CA ILE A 360 -7.73 21.98 8.57
C ILE A 360 -9.10 21.72 9.19
N ALA A 361 -10.16 21.69 8.37
CA ALA A 361 -11.56 21.51 8.79
C ALA A 361 -11.97 22.45 9.93
N THR A 362 -11.67 23.75 9.78
CA THR A 362 -11.83 24.75 10.83
C THR A 362 -12.46 26.01 10.27
N THR A 363 -13.47 26.54 10.96
CA THR A 363 -14.04 27.86 10.67
C THR A 363 -13.39 28.90 11.56
N VAL A 364 -12.92 30.00 10.97
CA VAL A 364 -12.43 31.16 11.69
C VAL A 364 -13.46 32.30 11.57
N ARG A 365 -13.77 32.93 12.69
CA ARG A 365 -14.78 33.97 12.76
C ARG A 365 -14.15 35.20 13.40
N ILE A 366 -14.42 36.38 12.82
CA ILE A 366 -13.98 37.68 13.35
C ILE A 366 -15.20 38.56 13.53
N ARG A 367 -15.43 39.07 14.75
CA ARG A 367 -16.56 39.97 15.07
C ARG A 367 -16.06 41.23 15.72
N ARG A 368 -16.74 42.35 15.48
CA ARG A 368 -16.50 43.56 16.24
C ARG A 368 -16.96 43.32 17.69
N ALA A 369 -16.09 43.62 18.66
CA ALA A 369 -16.33 43.36 20.07
C ALA A 369 -16.59 44.64 20.86
N THR A 370 -17.45 44.55 21.88
CA THR A 370 -17.56 45.51 22.96
C THR A 370 -16.81 44.94 24.16
N ARG A 371 -16.12 45.83 24.93
CA ARG A 371 -15.21 45.48 26.01
C ARG A 371 -15.72 44.36 26.93
N GLN A 372 -15.19 43.14 26.78
CA GLN A 372 -15.06 42.12 27.83
C GLN A 372 -13.66 41.54 27.74
N PRO A 373 -12.92 41.27 28.82
CA PRO A 373 -11.60 40.68 28.75
C PRO A 373 -11.68 39.21 28.31
N SER A 374 -11.17 38.91 27.11
CA SER A 374 -10.95 37.57 26.66
C SER A 374 -9.58 37.45 25.99
N ASN A 375 -8.94 36.28 26.09
CA ASN A 375 -7.67 36.00 25.44
C ASN A 375 -7.79 35.87 23.90
N GLN A 376 -8.94 36.27 23.35
CA GLN A 376 -9.29 36.22 21.94
C GLN A 376 -9.60 37.62 21.36
N LEU A 377 -9.30 38.68 22.11
CA LEU A 377 -9.50 40.05 21.66
C LEU A 377 -8.22 40.64 21.10
N ILE A 378 -8.31 41.15 19.88
CA ILE A 378 -7.27 41.95 19.23
C ILE A 378 -7.72 43.41 19.14
N GLN A 379 -6.79 44.30 19.31
CA GLN A 379 -6.98 45.76 19.19
C GLN A 379 -6.25 46.24 17.95
N LEU A 380 -6.97 46.96 17.09
CA LEU A 380 -6.36 47.68 15.97
C LEU A 380 -6.30 49.17 16.28
N PRO A 381 -5.36 49.94 15.66
CA PRO A 381 -5.36 51.39 15.72
C PRO A 381 -6.69 51.98 15.22
N ALA A 382 -7.14 53.07 15.81
CA ALA A 382 -8.40 53.73 15.41
C ALA A 382 -8.37 54.11 13.92
N GLY A 383 -9.44 53.76 13.18
CA GLY A 383 -9.56 54.02 11.74
C GLY A 383 -8.86 53.00 10.83
N SER A 384 -8.30 51.93 11.38
CA SER A 384 -7.74 50.82 10.58
C SER A 384 -8.83 50.12 9.75
N LYS A 385 -8.47 49.68 8.55
CA LYS A 385 -9.35 48.79 7.76
C LYS A 385 -9.27 47.39 8.36
N PRO A 386 -10.38 46.79 8.79
CA PRO A 386 -10.37 45.50 9.47
C PRO A 386 -10.34 44.34 8.47
N HIS A 387 -9.28 44.27 7.68
CA HIS A 387 -8.99 43.23 6.70
C HIS A 387 -7.80 42.43 7.17
N PHE A 388 -7.92 41.09 7.16
CA PHE A 388 -6.96 40.17 7.74
C PHE A 388 -6.65 39.03 6.77
N THR A 389 -5.46 38.44 6.94
CA THR A 389 -5.06 37.25 6.26
C THR A 389 -5.00 36.11 7.28
N ILE A 390 -5.55 34.94 6.93
CA ILE A 390 -5.42 33.69 7.71
C ILE A 390 -4.57 32.71 6.92
N ARG A 391 -3.51 32.21 7.52
CA ARG A 391 -2.65 31.20 6.93
C ARG A 391 -2.07 30.26 7.97
N ASN A 392 -1.47 29.14 7.52
CA ASN A 392 -0.62 28.35 8.39
C ASN A 392 0.78 28.96 8.53
N ARG A 393 1.57 28.42 9.46
CA ARG A 393 2.92 28.90 9.71
C ARG A 393 3.86 28.66 8.52
N ARG A 394 4.86 29.57 8.39
CA ARG A 394 5.96 29.49 7.42
C ARG A 394 7.31 29.50 8.15
N ASP A 395 8.33 28.95 7.49
CA ASP A 395 9.66 29.02 8.06
C ASP A 395 10.12 30.48 8.15
N GLY A 396 10.65 30.83 9.34
CA GLY A 396 11.07 32.20 9.61
C GLY A 396 10.03 33.08 10.32
N ASP A 397 8.79 32.64 10.46
CA ASP A 397 7.74 33.38 11.17
C ASP A 397 8.19 33.79 12.58
N ARG A 398 7.94 35.06 12.90
CA ARG A 398 8.20 35.66 14.20
C ARG A 398 6.91 36.14 14.83
N PHE A 399 6.88 36.11 16.16
CA PHE A 399 5.71 36.46 16.95
C PHE A 399 6.18 37.15 18.24
N ARG A 400 5.46 38.17 18.70
CA ARG A 400 5.74 38.83 19.99
C ARG A 400 4.76 38.33 21.05
N PRO A 401 5.19 37.40 21.94
CA PRO A 401 4.35 36.92 23.02
C PRO A 401 3.92 38.03 23.98
N LEU A 402 2.77 37.87 24.63
CA LEU A 402 2.27 38.81 25.63
C LEU A 402 3.31 39.02 26.75
N GLY A 403 3.55 40.29 27.09
CA GLY A 403 4.51 40.71 28.12
C GLY A 403 5.96 40.70 27.66
N MET A 404 6.27 40.43 26.38
CA MET A 404 7.62 40.45 25.83
C MET A 404 7.88 41.70 25.00
N ALA A 405 9.07 42.31 25.18
CA ALA A 405 9.51 43.45 24.40
C ALA A 405 10.05 43.10 23.01
N HIS A 406 10.40 41.85 22.75
CA HIS A 406 11.06 41.40 21.55
C HIS A 406 10.34 40.23 20.88
N ASP A 407 10.51 40.13 19.56
CA ASP A 407 9.93 39.00 18.79
C ASP A 407 10.73 37.72 19.01
N LYS A 408 10.01 36.60 19.11
CA LYS A 408 10.52 35.25 19.20
C LYS A 408 10.17 34.50 17.90
N LYS A 409 10.98 33.49 17.53
CA LYS A 409 10.57 32.60 16.45
C LYS A 409 9.28 31.85 16.84
N LEU A 410 8.29 31.84 15.96
CA LEU A 410 7.01 31.19 16.22
C LEU A 410 7.19 29.70 16.56
N LYS A 411 8.15 29.02 15.89
CA LYS A 411 8.51 27.63 16.18
C LYS A 411 8.87 27.43 17.66
N ASP A 412 9.67 28.35 18.24
CA ASP A 412 10.13 28.23 19.63
C ASP A 412 8.97 28.49 20.60
N LEU A 413 8.07 29.44 20.27
CA LEU A 413 6.85 29.65 21.05
C LEU A 413 5.99 28.39 21.12
N LEU A 414 5.75 27.74 19.96
CA LEU A 414 4.93 26.52 19.90
C LEU A 414 5.56 25.34 20.65
N ILE A 415 6.91 25.27 20.68
CA ILE A 415 7.65 24.29 21.50
C ILE A 415 7.45 24.56 22.99
N ASP A 416 7.62 25.82 23.42
CA ASP A 416 7.45 26.19 24.82
C ASP A 416 6.03 25.98 25.32
N ARG A 417 5.04 26.18 24.47
CA ARG A 417 3.62 25.88 24.75
C ARG A 417 3.29 24.41 24.66
N LYS A 418 4.30 23.53 24.41
CA LYS A 418 4.18 22.07 24.32
C LYS A 418 3.20 21.58 23.26
N ILE A 419 3.06 22.32 22.18
CA ILE A 419 2.20 21.91 21.05
C ILE A 419 2.92 20.82 20.25
N ALA A 420 2.21 19.72 20.02
CA ALA A 420 2.73 18.59 19.25
C ALA A 420 3.18 19.03 17.85
N ALA A 421 4.28 18.48 17.36
CA ALA A 421 4.85 18.85 16.06
C ALA A 421 3.85 18.65 14.90
N SER A 422 3.06 17.59 14.95
CA SER A 422 2.00 17.26 13.98
C SER A 422 0.85 18.28 13.94
N SER A 423 0.57 18.94 15.06
CA SER A 423 -0.54 19.92 15.14
C SER A 423 -0.14 21.33 14.77
N ARG A 424 1.19 21.65 14.71
CA ARG A 424 1.67 23.03 14.51
C ARG A 424 1.28 23.64 13.18
N ASP A 425 1.27 22.83 12.11
CA ASP A 425 0.93 23.27 10.75
C ASP A 425 -0.59 23.42 10.55
N ARG A 426 -1.39 22.92 11.50
CA ARG A 426 -2.85 23.01 11.50
C ARG A 426 -3.37 24.23 12.28
N ILE A 427 -2.50 24.96 12.98
CA ILE A 427 -2.89 26.13 13.76
C ILE A 427 -3.01 27.32 12.81
N PRO A 428 -4.22 27.93 12.66
CA PRO A 428 -4.36 29.16 11.90
C PRO A 428 -3.63 30.33 12.57
N LEU A 429 -2.97 31.12 11.76
CA LEU A 429 -2.39 32.40 12.17
C LEU A 429 -3.24 33.52 11.57
N LEU A 430 -3.70 34.43 12.38
CA LEU A 430 -4.33 35.66 11.91
C LEU A 430 -3.29 36.76 11.78
N LEU A 431 -3.19 37.33 10.59
CA LEU A 431 -2.26 38.41 10.29
C LEU A 431 -3.04 39.72 10.00
N TYR A 432 -2.46 40.81 10.45
CA TYR A 432 -2.84 42.17 10.05
C TYR A 432 -1.62 42.86 9.46
N GLU A 433 -1.69 43.32 8.21
CA GLU A 433 -0.55 43.97 7.51
C GLU A 433 0.75 43.14 7.66
N ASP A 434 0.73 41.84 7.29
CA ASP A 434 1.84 40.89 7.38
C ASP A 434 2.36 40.56 8.80
N THR A 435 1.79 41.18 9.84
CA THR A 435 2.18 40.95 11.23
C THR A 435 1.21 39.95 11.89
N ILE A 436 1.75 38.90 12.52
CA ILE A 436 0.91 37.90 13.21
C ILE A 436 0.26 38.56 14.44
N ALA A 437 -1.07 38.74 14.36
CA ALA A 437 -1.87 39.32 15.43
C ALA A 437 -2.34 38.28 16.44
N TRP A 438 -2.60 37.03 15.96
CA TRP A 438 -3.09 35.97 16.81
C TRP A 438 -2.63 34.60 16.33
N VAL A 439 -2.23 33.77 17.27
CA VAL A 439 -1.98 32.33 17.08
C VAL A 439 -3.18 31.58 17.64
N ALA A 440 -4.00 30.96 16.78
CA ALA A 440 -5.29 30.43 17.16
C ALA A 440 -5.20 29.40 18.30
N GLY A 441 -6.02 29.63 19.34
CA GLY A 441 -6.02 28.76 20.53
C GLY A 441 -4.77 28.83 21.41
N VAL A 442 -3.79 29.69 21.07
CA VAL A 442 -2.53 29.84 21.82
C VAL A 442 -2.49 31.20 22.52
N GLU A 443 -2.28 32.27 21.78
CA GLU A 443 -2.29 33.65 22.37
C GLU A 443 -2.37 34.77 21.32
N VAL A 444 -2.73 35.95 21.78
CA VAL A 444 -2.69 37.22 21.03
C VAL A 444 -1.30 37.82 21.10
N SER A 445 -0.86 38.48 20.05
CA SER A 445 0.42 39.21 20.03
C SER A 445 0.39 40.43 20.96
N GLU A 446 1.51 40.70 21.62
CA GLU A 446 1.73 41.91 22.43
C GLU A 446 1.43 43.19 21.63
N LEU A 447 1.66 43.18 20.31
CA LEU A 447 1.41 44.32 19.42
C LEU A 447 -0.08 44.65 19.24
N PHE A 448 -0.95 43.64 19.47
CA PHE A 448 -2.39 43.75 19.27
C PHE A 448 -3.18 43.55 20.57
N LYS A 449 -2.53 43.63 21.72
CA LYS A 449 -3.17 43.52 23.03
C LYS A 449 -4.11 44.67 23.30
N VAL A 450 -5.15 44.42 24.05
CA VAL A 450 -6.10 45.48 24.49
C VAL A 450 -5.47 46.38 25.55
N THR A 451 -5.29 47.66 25.25
CA THR A 451 -4.61 48.62 26.13
C THR A 451 -5.56 49.61 26.84
N GLY A 452 -6.86 49.56 26.53
CA GLY A 452 -7.85 50.45 27.15
C GLY A 452 -8.02 51.83 26.50
N GLN A 453 -7.21 52.17 25.49
CA GLN A 453 -7.37 53.40 24.68
C GLN A 453 -8.51 53.23 23.66
N ALA A 454 -9.06 54.32 23.16
CA ALA A 454 -10.09 54.32 22.12
C ALA A 454 -9.51 53.65 20.84
N ALA A 455 -10.01 52.48 20.50
CA ALA A 455 -9.52 51.65 19.40
C ALA A 455 -10.62 50.70 18.95
N ASP A 456 -10.47 50.15 17.74
CA ASP A 456 -11.36 49.15 17.22
C ASP A 456 -10.98 47.78 17.81
N LEU A 457 -11.95 47.13 18.48
CA LEU A 457 -11.77 45.82 19.11
C LEU A 457 -12.46 44.74 18.29
N TYR A 458 -11.76 43.61 18.10
CA TYR A 458 -12.26 42.45 17.37
C TYR A 458 -12.07 41.19 18.20
N GLU A 459 -13.12 40.37 18.28
CA GLU A 459 -13.08 39.04 18.84
C GLU A 459 -12.81 38.04 17.74
N VAL A 460 -11.80 37.18 17.95
CA VAL A 460 -11.39 36.14 17.03
C VAL A 460 -11.67 34.79 17.66
N ALA A 461 -12.34 33.92 16.94
CA ALA A 461 -12.71 32.58 17.41
C ALA A 461 -12.48 31.53 16.32
N ILE A 462 -12.21 30.32 16.76
CA ILE A 462 -12.18 29.12 15.90
C ILE A 462 -13.26 28.15 16.33
N GLU A 463 -13.89 27.53 15.35
CA GLU A 463 -14.83 26.44 15.54
C GLU A 463 -14.37 25.26 14.69
N GLN A 464 -14.02 24.13 15.35
CA GLN A 464 -13.59 22.92 14.63
C GLN A 464 -14.80 22.10 14.25
N ASP A 465 -14.91 21.74 12.97
CA ASP A 465 -15.93 20.84 12.49
C ASP A 465 -15.49 19.38 12.70
N TYR A 466 -15.85 18.82 13.86
CA TYR A 466 -15.59 17.40 14.18
C TYR A 466 -16.27 16.41 13.23
N GLN A 467 -17.33 16.78 12.51
CA GLN A 467 -18.02 15.89 11.60
C GLN A 467 -17.31 15.75 10.25
N SER A 468 -16.61 16.78 9.80
CA SER A 468 -15.84 16.73 8.55
C SER A 468 -14.54 15.92 8.70
N LEU A 469 -13.97 15.82 9.90
CA LEU A 469 -12.82 14.98 10.20
C LEU A 469 -13.13 13.47 10.10
N GLN A 470 -14.41 13.08 10.22
CA GLN A 470 -14.83 11.68 10.02
C GLN A 470 -15.05 11.36 8.53
N ARG A 471 -15.47 12.33 7.71
CA ARG A 471 -15.71 12.12 6.26
C ARG A 471 -14.44 12.13 5.40
N SER A 472 -13.35 12.67 5.88
CA SER A 472 -12.04 12.61 5.19
C SER A 472 -11.26 11.32 5.48
N ARG A 473 -11.89 10.37 6.21
CA ARG A 473 -11.35 9.05 6.56
C ARG A 473 -12.01 7.91 5.78
N ASP A 474 -13.03 8.21 5.00
CA ASP A 474 -13.63 7.35 3.99
C ASP A 474 -13.03 7.71 2.60
#